data_4cc83c210b8c40e58f061bacbb184374
#
_entry.id   4cc83c210b8c40e58f061bacbb184374
#
_cell.length_a   1.000
_cell.length_b   1.000
_cell.length_c   1.000
_cell.angle_alpha   90.00
_cell.angle_beta   90.00
_cell.angle_gamma   90.00
#
_symmetry.space_group_name_H-M   'P 1'
#
loop_
_entity.id
_entity.type
_entity.pdbx_description
1 polymer ?
#
loop_
_entity_poly.entity_id
_entity_poly.type
_entity_poly.pdbx_seq_one_letter_code
_entity_poly.pdbx_strand_id
1 'polypeptide(L)'
;SNNSYCLLHLGMSGTVHIIFSKKQNFVTNSSFYNSPILPKKHNHVEIVFENLRIVYNDPRRFGFFQIIKDKNSLDERFSHLGPEPFDSKFNQNYIYSFLRNKKKCIKNFLLDQNFVSGIGNIYASEILFLSKIDPTKKGGLSNRKDCRKILDNSKKVLLEAIDKGGSSIRDFKNTSGSKGSFQKEFKVYDREGLSCKRLKCKGIIKKKNISNRSTFFCDTCQK
;
A
#
# COMPACT_ATOMS: atom_id res chain seq x y z
N SER A 1 32.23 9.32 9.35
CA SER A 1 30.84 9.22 8.89
C SER A 1 30.02 8.55 10.00
N ASN A 2 29.10 9.29 10.57
CA ASN A 2 28.16 8.71 11.53
C ASN A 2 27.23 7.77 10.76
N ASN A 3 27.12 6.51 11.17
CA ASN A 3 26.21 5.50 10.59
C ASN A 3 24.74 5.80 10.94
N SER A 4 24.31 7.04 10.73
CA SER A 4 22.93 7.45 10.99
C SER A 4 22.04 7.18 9.76
N TYR A 5 20.77 6.89 10.01
CA TYR A 5 19.77 6.62 8.99
C TYR A 5 18.71 7.72 8.99
N CYS A 6 18.20 8.02 7.83
CA CYS A 6 17.06 8.91 7.65
C CYS A 6 15.83 8.05 7.34
N LEU A 7 14.89 7.99 8.26
CA LEU A 7 13.62 7.30 8.07
C LEU A 7 12.56 8.31 7.64
N LEU A 8 12.03 8.11 6.45
CA LEU A 8 10.98 8.93 5.87
C LEU A 8 9.74 8.09 5.58
N HIS A 9 8.61 8.49 6.13
CA HIS A 9 7.30 7.94 5.82
C HIS A 9 6.46 9.00 5.11
N LEU A 10 6.03 8.72 3.90
CA LEU A 10 5.33 9.69 3.06
C LEU A 10 3.85 9.89 3.44
N GLY A 11 3.28 8.98 4.21
CA GLY A 11 1.84 9.03 4.49
C GLY A 11 1.02 8.91 3.21
N MET A 12 0.01 9.77 3.08
CA MET A 12 -0.91 9.77 1.92
C MET A 12 -0.62 10.86 0.89
N SER A 13 0.12 11.91 1.26
CA SER A 13 0.35 13.10 0.44
C SER A 13 1.79 13.57 0.44
N GLY A 14 2.66 12.92 1.20
CA GLY A 14 4.08 13.24 1.25
C GLY A 14 4.79 12.91 -0.05
N THR A 15 5.65 13.81 -0.47
CA THR A 15 6.49 13.68 -1.67
C THR A 15 7.90 14.16 -1.38
N VAL A 16 8.88 13.57 -2.05
CA VAL A 16 10.29 13.99 -1.95
C VAL A 16 10.73 14.55 -3.29
N HIS A 17 11.37 15.69 -3.26
CA HIS A 17 11.81 16.42 -4.46
C HIS A 17 13.30 16.70 -4.39
N ILE A 18 13.99 16.50 -5.51
CA ILE A 18 15.37 16.94 -5.72
C ILE A 18 15.34 18.20 -6.56
N ILE A 19 15.87 19.30 -6.02
CA ILE A 19 15.85 20.61 -6.65
C ILE A 19 17.29 21.07 -6.83
N PHE A 20 17.72 21.24 -8.09
CA PHE A 20 19.05 21.68 -8.43
C PHE A 20 19.20 23.20 -8.33
N SER A 21 20.28 23.69 -7.74
CA SER A 21 20.54 25.12 -7.45
C SER A 21 20.57 26.02 -8.68
N LYS A 22 20.93 25.49 -9.86
CA LYS A 22 20.96 26.23 -11.14
C LYS A 22 19.58 26.51 -11.75
N LYS A 23 18.47 25.89 -11.22
CA LYS A 23 17.09 26.17 -11.67
C LYS A 23 16.47 27.21 -10.76
N GLN A 24 16.16 28.39 -11.30
CA GLN A 24 15.57 29.53 -10.56
C GLN A 24 14.20 29.25 -9.95
N ASN A 25 13.48 28.22 -10.41
CA ASN A 25 12.16 27.86 -9.91
C ASN A 25 12.18 26.47 -9.27
N PHE A 26 11.42 26.30 -8.19
CA PHE A 26 11.14 25.01 -7.55
C PHE A 26 10.28 24.11 -8.46
N VAL A 27 10.77 23.82 -9.66
CA VAL A 27 10.06 22.99 -10.65
C VAL A 27 10.35 21.53 -10.36
N THR A 28 9.30 20.77 -10.15
CA THR A 28 9.36 19.32 -9.86
C THR A 28 8.39 18.56 -10.75
N ASN A 29 8.73 17.33 -11.10
CA ASN A 29 7.90 16.48 -11.95
C ASN A 29 6.79 15.74 -11.19
N SER A 30 6.75 15.79 -9.85
CA SER A 30 5.90 14.90 -9.04
C SER A 30 5.29 15.56 -7.80
N SER A 31 4.84 16.83 -7.87
CA SER A 31 4.14 17.43 -6.74
C SER A 31 2.75 16.80 -6.52
N PHE A 32 2.30 16.73 -5.29
CA PHE A 32 0.95 16.30 -4.91
C PHE A 32 -0.15 17.06 -5.67
N TYR A 33 0.06 18.33 -5.97
CA TYR A 33 -0.91 19.20 -6.64
C TYR A 33 -0.93 19.10 -8.17
N ASN A 34 -0.21 18.17 -8.78
CA ASN A 34 -0.03 18.12 -10.24
C ASN A 34 0.53 19.43 -10.84
N SER A 35 1.14 20.26 -10.02
CA SER A 35 1.78 21.52 -10.41
C SER A 35 3.29 21.32 -10.54
N PRO A 36 3.94 21.93 -11.54
CA PRO A 36 5.39 21.95 -11.60
C PRO A 36 6.01 22.82 -10.49
N ILE A 37 5.22 23.68 -9.84
CA ILE A 37 5.67 24.52 -8.73
C ILE A 37 5.33 23.86 -7.41
N LEU A 38 6.34 23.67 -6.55
CA LEU A 38 6.18 23.10 -5.23
C LEU A 38 5.72 24.17 -4.24
N PRO A 39 4.52 24.05 -3.61
CA PRO A 39 4.05 25.03 -2.63
C PRO A 39 4.90 25.01 -1.37
N LYS A 40 5.67 26.08 -1.13
CA LYS A 40 6.59 26.20 0.02
C LYS A 40 5.94 25.97 1.37
N LYS A 41 4.67 26.36 1.54
CA LYS A 41 3.91 26.21 2.80
C LYS A 41 3.78 24.78 3.30
N HIS A 42 4.08 23.79 2.47
CA HIS A 42 4.01 22.36 2.80
C HIS A 42 5.38 21.68 2.81
N ASN A 43 6.46 22.45 2.68
CA ASN A 43 7.82 21.97 2.89
C ASN A 43 8.05 21.85 4.39
N HIS A 44 8.35 20.63 4.85
CA HIS A 44 8.57 20.36 6.28
C HIS A 44 10.03 20.09 6.61
N VAL A 45 10.78 19.54 5.65
CA VAL A 45 12.22 19.31 5.77
C VAL A 45 12.90 19.68 4.47
N GLU A 46 14.00 20.41 4.59
CA GLU A 46 14.91 20.69 3.48
C GLU A 46 16.32 20.27 3.90
N ILE A 47 16.95 19.40 3.10
CA ILE A 47 18.35 19.01 3.25
C ILE A 47 19.11 19.71 2.14
N VAL A 48 20.01 20.60 2.51
CA VAL A 48 20.75 21.46 1.58
C VAL A 48 22.12 20.88 1.33
N PHE A 49 22.46 20.71 0.05
CA PHE A 49 23.78 20.37 -0.46
C PHE A 49 24.31 21.53 -1.30
N GLU A 50 25.56 21.49 -1.67
CA GLU A 50 26.20 22.53 -2.47
C GLU A 50 25.46 22.84 -3.78
N ASN A 51 25.06 21.81 -4.52
CA ASN A 51 24.47 21.95 -5.86
C ASN A 51 22.99 21.56 -5.96
N LEU A 52 22.40 21.06 -4.88
CA LEU A 52 21.00 20.65 -4.85
C LEU A 52 20.42 20.72 -3.43
N ARG A 53 19.12 20.66 -3.34
CA ARG A 53 18.39 20.41 -2.08
C ARG A 53 17.38 19.27 -2.25
N ILE A 54 17.20 18.50 -1.19
CA ILE A 54 16.15 17.51 -1.09
C ILE A 54 15.05 18.12 -0.22
N VAL A 55 13.81 18.15 -0.72
CA VAL A 55 12.67 18.75 -0.04
C VAL A 55 11.61 17.69 0.23
N TYR A 56 11.23 17.52 1.50
CA TYR A 56 10.07 16.76 1.88
C TYR A 56 8.85 17.69 2.00
N ASN A 57 7.86 17.46 1.15
CA ASN A 57 6.62 18.24 1.08
C ASN A 57 5.43 17.32 1.40
N ASP A 58 4.59 17.69 2.39
CA ASP A 58 3.42 16.91 2.79
C ASP A 58 2.24 17.82 3.19
N PRO A 59 1.29 18.06 2.29
CA PRO A 59 0.14 18.92 2.56
C PRO A 59 -0.74 18.46 3.72
N ARG A 60 -0.88 17.16 3.92
CA ARG A 60 -1.78 16.58 4.94
C ARG A 60 -1.09 16.27 6.26
N ARG A 61 0.24 16.32 6.31
CA ARG A 61 1.05 16.02 7.49
C ARG A 61 0.81 14.64 8.10
N PHE A 62 0.55 13.63 7.26
CA PHE A 62 0.37 12.24 7.69
C PHE A 62 1.67 11.44 7.63
N GLY A 63 2.68 11.99 7.02
CA GLY A 63 4.00 11.42 7.02
C GLY A 63 4.86 11.90 8.19
N PHE A 64 6.07 11.39 8.27
CA PHE A 64 7.08 11.84 9.23
C PHE A 64 8.49 11.70 8.66
N PHE A 65 9.40 12.45 9.25
CA PHE A 65 10.83 12.41 9.01
C PHE A 65 11.54 12.22 10.35
N GLN A 66 12.44 11.24 10.45
CA GLN A 66 13.15 10.92 11.67
C GLN A 66 14.60 10.53 11.38
N ILE A 67 15.54 11.08 12.15
CA ILE A 67 16.93 10.62 12.15
C ILE A 67 17.07 9.50 13.18
N ILE A 68 17.60 8.37 12.75
CA ILE A 68 17.89 7.18 13.57
C ILE A 68 19.41 7.06 13.66
N LYS A 69 19.92 6.99 14.90
CA LYS A 69 21.36 7.12 15.15
C LYS A 69 22.18 5.92 14.70
N ASP A 70 21.62 4.72 14.73
CA ASP A 70 22.34 3.48 14.48
C ASP A 70 21.44 2.37 13.91
N LYS A 71 22.08 1.30 13.48
CA LYS A 71 21.40 0.14 12.85
C LYS A 71 20.49 -0.59 13.83
N ASN A 72 20.87 -0.73 15.09
CA ASN A 72 20.07 -1.44 16.09
C ASN A 72 18.74 -0.74 16.34
N SER A 73 18.78 0.59 16.53
CA SER A 73 17.58 1.42 16.65
C SER A 73 16.67 1.35 15.39
N LEU A 74 17.27 1.23 14.20
CA LEU A 74 16.52 1.04 12.96
C LEU A 74 15.84 -0.33 12.94
N ASP A 75 16.54 -1.39 13.29
CA ASP A 75 16.01 -2.76 13.30
C ASP A 75 14.92 -2.91 14.37
N GLU A 76 15.09 -2.32 15.53
CA GLU A 76 14.07 -2.26 16.59
C GLU A 76 12.81 -1.55 16.08
N ARG A 77 12.96 -0.41 15.38
CA ARG A 77 11.85 0.34 14.80
C ARG A 77 10.98 -0.48 13.86
N PHE A 78 11.57 -1.43 13.14
CA PHE A 78 10.88 -2.31 12.18
C PHE A 78 10.57 -3.70 12.71
N SER A 79 11.00 -4.05 13.93
CA SER A 79 10.84 -5.40 14.52
C SER A 79 9.39 -5.88 14.60
N HIS A 80 8.42 -4.96 14.67
CA HIS A 80 7.00 -5.26 14.71
C HIS A 80 6.39 -5.60 13.35
N LEU A 81 7.11 -5.35 12.24
CA LEU A 81 6.57 -5.61 10.90
C LEU A 81 6.62 -7.10 10.57
N GLY A 82 5.53 -7.60 10.03
CA GLY A 82 5.49 -8.92 9.41
C GLY A 82 6.30 -8.98 8.11
N PRO A 83 6.49 -10.19 7.56
CA PRO A 83 7.22 -10.35 6.30
C PRO A 83 6.52 -9.64 5.14
N GLU A 84 7.28 -9.24 4.14
CA GLU A 84 6.72 -8.75 2.88
C GLU A 84 6.14 -9.90 2.05
N PRO A 85 5.17 -9.64 1.17
CA PRO A 85 4.51 -10.68 0.35
C PRO A 85 5.46 -11.49 -0.54
N PHE A 86 6.64 -10.93 -0.89
CA PHE A 86 7.65 -11.60 -1.70
C PHE A 86 8.72 -12.33 -0.87
N ASP A 87 8.78 -12.08 0.44
CA ASP A 87 9.70 -12.77 1.34
C ASP A 87 9.33 -14.27 1.43
N SER A 88 10.33 -15.14 1.50
CA SER A 88 10.16 -16.58 1.72
C SER A 88 9.47 -16.91 3.04
N LYS A 89 9.60 -16.03 4.05
CA LYS A 89 8.91 -16.12 5.34
C LYS A 89 7.40 -15.98 5.19
N PHE A 90 6.89 -15.21 4.20
CA PHE A 90 5.46 -15.14 3.90
C PHE A 90 5.05 -16.36 3.08
N ASN A 91 4.76 -17.45 3.76
CA ASN A 91 4.40 -18.72 3.15
C ASN A 91 3.10 -19.30 3.73
N GLN A 92 2.59 -20.37 3.14
CA GLN A 92 1.32 -20.97 3.51
C GLN A 92 1.26 -21.39 5.01
N ASN A 93 2.37 -21.94 5.54
CA ASN A 93 2.42 -22.37 6.94
C ASN A 93 2.40 -21.17 7.89
N TYR A 94 3.15 -20.10 7.56
CA TYR A 94 3.11 -18.84 8.32
C TYR A 94 1.69 -18.26 8.37
N ILE A 95 1.05 -18.11 7.21
CA ILE A 95 -0.32 -17.57 7.10
C ILE A 95 -1.29 -18.42 7.93
N TYR A 96 -1.23 -19.75 7.79
CA TYR A 96 -2.12 -20.64 8.52
C TYR A 96 -1.90 -20.58 10.04
N SER A 97 -0.66 -20.61 10.48
CA SER A 97 -0.33 -20.55 11.92
C SER A 97 -0.71 -19.21 12.54
N PHE A 98 -0.50 -18.11 11.83
CA PHE A 98 -0.85 -16.77 12.30
C PHE A 98 -2.38 -16.59 12.44
N LEU A 99 -3.14 -17.11 11.47
CA LEU A 99 -4.60 -16.96 11.45
C LEU A 99 -5.34 -17.92 12.38
N ARG A 100 -4.69 -19.01 12.80
CA ARG A 100 -5.28 -20.03 13.67
C ARG A 100 -5.90 -19.39 14.91
N ASN A 101 -7.15 -19.76 15.20
CA ASN A 101 -7.92 -19.29 16.37
C ASN A 101 -8.21 -17.77 16.39
N LYS A 102 -7.93 -17.03 15.32
CA LYS A 102 -8.19 -15.59 15.26
C LYS A 102 -9.64 -15.29 14.95
N LYS A 103 -10.26 -14.40 15.75
CA LYS A 103 -11.68 -14.01 15.64
C LYS A 103 -11.94 -12.84 14.69
N LYS A 104 -10.92 -12.00 14.42
CA LYS A 104 -11.05 -10.87 13.49
C LYS A 104 -11.26 -11.35 12.04
N CYS A 105 -11.85 -10.49 11.21
CA CYS A 105 -12.05 -10.75 9.78
C CYS A 105 -10.69 -10.90 9.05
N ILE A 106 -10.66 -11.77 8.04
CA ILE A 106 -9.46 -12.01 7.22
C ILE A 106 -8.91 -10.73 6.59
N LYS A 107 -9.78 -9.82 6.18
CA LYS A 107 -9.34 -8.53 5.63
C LYS A 107 -8.54 -7.71 6.63
N ASN A 108 -8.91 -7.73 7.92
CA ASN A 108 -8.16 -7.00 8.94
C ASN A 108 -6.72 -7.47 9.07
N PHE A 109 -6.49 -8.78 8.91
CA PHE A 109 -5.13 -9.33 8.91
C PHE A 109 -4.34 -8.87 7.71
N LEU A 110 -4.91 -8.89 6.50
CA LEU A 110 -4.23 -8.38 5.32
C LEU A 110 -3.87 -6.88 5.41
N LEU A 111 -4.55 -6.12 6.26
CA LEU A 111 -4.27 -4.71 6.55
C LEU A 111 -3.34 -4.52 7.76
N ASP A 112 -3.09 -5.57 8.52
CA ASP A 112 -2.22 -5.54 9.71
C ASP A 112 -0.77 -5.71 9.29
N GLN A 113 0.01 -4.65 9.44
CA GLN A 113 1.43 -4.66 9.07
C GLN A 113 2.27 -5.62 9.93
N ASN A 114 1.76 -6.07 11.09
CA ASN A 114 2.41 -7.14 11.88
C ASN A 114 2.20 -8.53 11.26
N PHE A 115 1.13 -8.73 10.48
CA PHE A 115 0.88 -9.98 9.77
C PHE A 115 1.61 -10.02 8.43
N VAL A 116 1.44 -8.99 7.63
CA VAL A 116 2.10 -8.85 6.33
C VAL A 116 2.30 -7.38 6.04
N SER A 117 3.54 -6.98 5.78
CA SER A 117 3.85 -5.58 5.46
C SER A 117 3.58 -5.26 3.99
N GLY A 118 3.21 -4.00 3.72
CA GLY A 118 3.06 -3.48 2.36
C GLY A 118 1.71 -3.73 1.68
N ILE A 119 0.76 -4.43 2.28
CA ILE A 119 -0.59 -4.59 1.73
C ILE A 119 -1.53 -3.51 2.25
N GLY A 120 -2.08 -2.70 1.35
CA GLY A 120 -3.06 -1.67 1.65
C GLY A 120 -4.50 -2.08 1.29
N ASN A 121 -5.46 -1.16 1.52
CA ASN A 121 -6.89 -1.43 1.39
C ASN A 121 -7.32 -1.85 -0.03
N ILE A 122 -6.69 -1.29 -1.05
CA ILE A 122 -6.95 -1.62 -2.45
C ILE A 122 -6.57 -3.08 -2.70
N TYR A 123 -5.29 -3.39 -2.46
CA TYR A 123 -4.75 -4.71 -2.76
C TYR A 123 -5.37 -5.80 -1.88
N ALA A 124 -5.68 -5.53 -0.61
CA ALA A 124 -6.40 -6.48 0.25
C ALA A 124 -7.77 -6.87 -0.34
N SER A 125 -8.52 -5.93 -0.92
CA SER A 125 -9.81 -6.22 -1.56
C SER A 125 -9.64 -7.05 -2.84
N GLU A 126 -8.67 -6.71 -3.68
CA GLU A 126 -8.37 -7.43 -4.93
C GLU A 126 -7.85 -8.85 -4.65
N ILE A 127 -6.95 -9.02 -3.67
CA ILE A 127 -6.43 -10.32 -3.24
C ILE A 127 -7.57 -11.24 -2.77
N LEU A 128 -8.45 -10.75 -1.89
CA LEU A 128 -9.57 -11.54 -1.40
C LEU A 128 -10.57 -11.89 -2.50
N PHE A 129 -10.81 -10.99 -3.45
CA PHE A 129 -11.62 -11.29 -4.62
C PHE A 129 -11.01 -12.40 -5.46
N LEU A 130 -9.74 -12.32 -5.83
CA LEU A 130 -9.07 -13.36 -6.61
C LEU A 130 -9.07 -14.69 -5.85
N SER A 131 -8.88 -14.66 -4.54
CA SER A 131 -8.88 -15.84 -3.67
C SER A 131 -10.28 -16.46 -3.48
N LYS A 132 -11.35 -15.79 -3.89
CA LYS A 132 -12.76 -16.18 -3.66
C LYS A 132 -13.10 -16.26 -2.16
N ILE A 133 -12.52 -15.41 -1.34
CA ILE A 133 -12.73 -15.40 0.11
C ILE A 133 -13.56 -14.17 0.49
N ASP A 134 -14.63 -14.37 1.27
CA ASP A 134 -15.41 -13.28 1.85
C ASP A 134 -14.51 -12.46 2.79
N PRO A 135 -14.42 -11.12 2.60
CA PRO A 135 -13.59 -10.26 3.46
C PRO A 135 -14.00 -10.28 4.93
N THR A 136 -15.24 -10.68 5.26
CA THR A 136 -15.76 -10.77 6.62
C THR A 136 -15.49 -12.13 7.28
N LYS A 137 -15.04 -13.13 6.51
CA LYS A 137 -14.68 -14.45 7.04
C LYS A 137 -13.67 -14.30 8.18
N LYS A 138 -13.92 -14.95 9.33
CA LYS A 138 -12.96 -14.95 10.45
C LYS A 138 -11.65 -15.63 10.05
N GLY A 139 -10.52 -15.04 10.43
CA GLY A 139 -9.20 -15.59 10.09
C GLY A 139 -9.04 -17.06 10.49
N GLY A 140 -9.48 -17.40 11.71
CA GLY A 140 -9.40 -18.78 12.22
C GLY A 140 -10.26 -19.81 11.48
N LEU A 141 -11.17 -19.38 10.62
CA LEU A 141 -11.93 -20.28 9.73
C LEU A 141 -11.25 -20.52 8.38
N SER A 142 -10.09 -19.92 8.14
CA SER A 142 -9.32 -20.11 6.92
C SER A 142 -8.59 -21.44 6.96
N ASN A 143 -8.82 -22.29 5.97
CA ASN A 143 -8.12 -23.55 5.83
C ASN A 143 -6.80 -23.38 5.05
N ARG A 144 -6.00 -24.45 4.91
CA ARG A 144 -4.74 -24.39 4.18
C ARG A 144 -4.90 -23.98 2.69
N LYS A 145 -6.02 -24.38 2.05
CA LYS A 145 -6.31 -23.96 0.66
C LYS A 145 -6.55 -22.46 0.56
N ASP A 146 -7.24 -21.88 1.53
CA ASP A 146 -7.45 -20.42 1.58
C ASP A 146 -6.12 -19.70 1.78
N CYS A 147 -5.27 -20.18 2.70
CA CYS A 147 -3.95 -19.62 2.94
C CYS A 147 -3.07 -19.67 1.68
N ARG A 148 -3.12 -20.76 0.94
CA ARG A 148 -2.39 -20.89 -0.33
C ARG A 148 -2.89 -19.89 -1.37
N LYS A 149 -4.22 -19.75 -1.53
CA LYS A 149 -4.81 -18.76 -2.45
C LYS A 149 -4.43 -17.32 -2.06
N ILE A 150 -4.43 -16.98 -0.76
CA ILE A 150 -4.00 -15.67 -0.28
C ILE A 150 -2.55 -15.42 -0.67
N LEU A 151 -1.66 -16.38 -0.40
CA LEU A 151 -0.25 -16.27 -0.76
C LEU A 151 -0.05 -16.01 -2.26
N ASP A 152 -0.62 -16.88 -3.09
CA ASP A 152 -0.43 -16.82 -4.55
C ASP A 152 -1.03 -15.54 -5.15
N ASN A 153 -2.24 -15.16 -4.69
CA ASN A 153 -2.90 -13.94 -5.18
C ASN A 153 -2.29 -12.66 -4.62
N SER A 154 -1.67 -12.67 -3.43
CA SER A 154 -0.90 -11.53 -2.94
C SER A 154 0.27 -11.21 -3.88
N LYS A 155 1.05 -12.22 -4.22
CA LYS A 155 2.17 -12.06 -5.17
C LYS A 155 1.68 -11.61 -6.54
N LYS A 156 0.62 -12.25 -7.07
CA LYS A 156 0.05 -11.93 -8.38
C LYS A 156 -0.40 -10.47 -8.46
N VAL A 157 -1.26 -10.04 -7.53
CA VAL A 157 -1.81 -8.66 -7.52
C VAL A 157 -0.71 -7.62 -7.42
N LEU A 158 0.29 -7.85 -6.57
CA LEU A 158 1.37 -6.90 -6.38
C LEU A 158 2.32 -6.84 -7.58
N LEU A 159 2.63 -7.96 -8.23
CA LEU A 159 3.42 -7.97 -9.46
C LEU A 159 2.70 -7.23 -10.58
N GLU A 160 1.40 -7.50 -10.79
CA GLU A 160 0.59 -6.76 -11.76
C GLU A 160 0.53 -5.26 -11.45
N ALA A 161 0.45 -4.89 -10.17
CA ALA A 161 0.44 -3.50 -9.75
C ALA A 161 1.81 -2.82 -9.99
N ILE A 162 2.92 -3.49 -9.71
CA ILE A 162 4.28 -2.97 -9.96
C ILE A 162 4.48 -2.76 -11.47
N ASP A 163 4.12 -3.72 -12.30
CA ASP A 163 4.21 -3.63 -13.77
C ASP A 163 3.44 -2.41 -14.32
N LYS A 164 2.29 -2.08 -13.71
CA LYS A 164 1.44 -0.93 -14.08
C LYS A 164 1.83 0.39 -13.40
N GLY A 165 2.96 0.44 -12.68
CA GLY A 165 3.43 1.63 -11.98
C GLY A 165 2.58 2.04 -10.77
N GLY A 166 1.83 1.09 -10.19
CA GLY A 166 0.95 1.29 -9.04
C GLY A 166 -0.44 1.82 -9.39
N SER A 167 -1.20 2.16 -8.35
CA SER A 167 -2.57 2.70 -8.45
C SER A 167 -2.59 4.20 -8.20
N SER A 168 -2.94 4.99 -9.20
CA SER A 168 -3.17 6.43 -9.06
C SER A 168 -4.68 6.70 -9.07
N ILE A 169 -5.30 6.70 -7.87
CA ILE A 169 -6.75 6.94 -7.77
C ILE A 169 -7.06 8.43 -7.87
N ARG A 170 -6.25 9.28 -7.21
CA ARG A 170 -6.42 10.75 -7.25
C ARG A 170 -5.10 11.46 -7.51
N ASP A 171 -4.10 11.27 -6.66
CA ASP A 171 -2.95 12.18 -6.59
C ASP A 171 -1.59 11.49 -6.64
N PHE A 172 -1.54 10.14 -6.59
CA PHE A 172 -0.27 9.41 -6.58
C PHE A 172 0.39 9.43 -7.95
N LYS A 173 1.68 9.80 -7.97
CA LYS A 173 2.59 9.66 -9.12
C LYS A 173 3.86 8.94 -8.66
N ASN A 174 4.49 8.21 -9.56
CA ASN A 174 5.79 7.62 -9.30
C ASN A 174 6.90 8.69 -9.27
N THR A 175 8.12 8.29 -8.95
CA THR A 175 9.28 9.21 -8.89
C THR A 175 9.60 9.88 -10.22
N SER A 176 9.14 9.34 -11.35
CA SER A 176 9.25 9.93 -12.69
C SER A 176 8.11 10.89 -13.02
N GLY A 177 7.16 11.11 -12.10
CA GLY A 177 5.98 11.96 -12.32
C GLY A 177 4.87 11.31 -13.13
N SER A 178 5.01 10.03 -13.51
CA SER A 178 4.00 9.28 -14.26
C SER A 178 2.92 8.74 -13.34
N LYS A 179 1.66 8.75 -13.82
CA LYS A 179 0.54 8.11 -13.11
C LYS A 179 0.57 6.60 -13.32
N GLY A 180 0.43 5.84 -12.26
CA GLY A 180 0.18 4.41 -12.37
C GLY A 180 -1.16 4.14 -13.08
N SER A 181 -1.30 2.97 -13.66
CA SER A 181 -2.49 2.58 -14.42
C SER A 181 -3.23 1.37 -13.85
N PHE A 182 -2.78 0.80 -12.73
CA PHE A 182 -3.37 -0.40 -12.16
C PHE A 182 -4.84 -0.23 -11.73
N GLN A 183 -5.32 0.99 -11.45
CA GLN A 183 -6.73 1.26 -11.18
C GLN A 183 -7.67 0.83 -12.32
N LYS A 184 -7.19 0.76 -13.56
CA LYS A 184 -7.98 0.26 -14.71
C LYS A 184 -8.22 -1.26 -14.63
N GLU A 185 -7.37 -1.97 -13.89
CA GLU A 185 -7.42 -3.42 -13.71
C GLU A 185 -8.29 -3.85 -12.54
N PHE A 186 -8.78 -2.94 -11.69
CA PHE A 186 -9.57 -3.29 -10.51
C PHE A 186 -10.75 -4.20 -10.85
N LYS A 187 -10.86 -5.26 -10.08
CA LYS A 187 -11.95 -6.25 -10.20
C LYS A 187 -13.11 -5.90 -9.27
N VAL A 188 -12.81 -5.38 -8.07
CA VAL A 188 -13.81 -5.02 -7.08
C VAL A 188 -13.62 -3.62 -6.47
N TYR A 189 -12.38 -3.15 -6.29
CA TYR A 189 -12.14 -1.89 -5.59
C TYR A 189 -12.76 -0.72 -6.38
N ASP A 190 -13.52 0.13 -5.65
CA ASP A 190 -14.26 1.28 -6.19
C ASP A 190 -15.25 0.95 -7.32
N ARG A 191 -15.81 -0.27 -7.30
CA ARG A 191 -16.73 -0.78 -8.32
C ARG A 191 -18.12 -1.15 -7.75
N GLU A 192 -18.53 -0.52 -6.65
CA GLU A 192 -19.85 -0.71 -6.03
C GLU A 192 -20.96 -0.56 -7.09
N GLY A 193 -21.93 -1.48 -7.07
CA GLY A 193 -23.07 -1.49 -8.00
C GLY A 193 -22.77 -2.05 -9.39
N LEU A 194 -21.50 -2.26 -9.75
CA LEU A 194 -21.13 -2.81 -11.06
C LEU A 194 -21.13 -4.34 -11.07
N SER A 195 -21.34 -4.92 -12.24
CA SER A 195 -21.27 -6.36 -12.44
C SER A 195 -19.91 -6.94 -12.08
N CYS A 196 -19.92 -8.14 -11.49
CA CYS A 196 -18.72 -8.89 -11.16
C CYS A 196 -17.93 -9.25 -12.44
N LYS A 197 -16.62 -8.94 -12.43
CA LYS A 197 -15.73 -9.27 -13.60
C LYS A 197 -15.32 -10.75 -13.66
N ARG A 198 -15.77 -11.59 -12.73
CA ARG A 198 -15.46 -13.03 -12.79
C ARG A 198 -16.32 -13.74 -13.82
N LEU A 199 -15.68 -14.51 -14.68
CA LEU A 199 -16.35 -15.30 -15.69
C LEU A 199 -17.46 -16.17 -15.07
N LYS A 200 -18.65 -16.17 -15.69
CA LYS A 200 -19.86 -16.90 -15.26
C LYS A 200 -20.44 -16.45 -13.90
N CYS A 201 -19.95 -15.35 -13.30
CA CYS A 201 -20.55 -14.81 -12.09
C CYS A 201 -21.56 -13.71 -12.45
N LYS A 202 -22.81 -13.88 -12.02
CA LYS A 202 -23.90 -12.91 -12.22
C LYS A 202 -24.05 -11.93 -11.03
N GLY A 203 -23.11 -11.94 -10.10
CA GLY A 203 -23.14 -11.08 -8.91
C GLY A 203 -22.81 -9.63 -9.21
N ILE A 204 -23.15 -8.75 -8.25
CA ILE A 204 -22.87 -7.32 -8.26
C ILE A 204 -21.85 -7.03 -7.15
N ILE A 205 -20.96 -6.10 -7.38
CA ILE A 205 -19.98 -5.68 -6.36
C ILE A 205 -20.69 -4.88 -5.27
N LYS A 206 -20.53 -5.32 -4.04
CA LYS A 206 -21.05 -4.68 -2.83
C LYS A 206 -19.95 -3.93 -2.10
N LYS A 207 -20.35 -2.91 -1.35
CA LYS A 207 -19.50 -2.17 -0.44
C LYS A 207 -19.95 -2.36 1.00
N LYS A 208 -18.99 -2.56 1.90
CA LYS A 208 -19.20 -2.67 3.35
C LYS A 208 -18.06 -2.00 4.09
N ASN A 209 -18.33 -1.36 5.21
CA ASN A 209 -17.27 -0.87 6.10
C ASN A 209 -16.79 -2.00 7.02
N ILE A 210 -15.48 -2.27 6.97
CA ILE A 210 -14.79 -3.18 7.89
C ILE A 210 -13.65 -2.39 8.52
N SER A 211 -13.69 -2.24 9.85
CA SER A 211 -12.68 -1.49 10.63
C SER A 211 -12.41 -0.09 10.06
N ASN A 212 -13.47 0.69 9.86
CA ASN A 212 -13.46 2.06 9.31
C ASN A 212 -12.85 2.19 7.89
N ARG A 213 -12.80 1.08 7.14
CA ARG A 213 -12.30 1.10 5.76
C ARG A 213 -13.33 0.52 4.80
N SER A 214 -13.61 1.25 3.72
CA SER A 214 -14.45 0.75 2.62
C SER A 214 -13.90 -0.55 2.06
N THR A 215 -14.74 -1.57 1.98
CA THR A 215 -14.42 -2.91 1.50
C THR A 215 -15.33 -3.23 0.34
N PHE A 216 -14.75 -3.56 -0.79
CA PHE A 216 -15.50 -3.91 -2.01
C PHE A 216 -15.33 -5.40 -2.29
N PHE A 217 -16.43 -6.10 -2.57
CA PHE A 217 -16.41 -7.55 -2.78
C PHE A 217 -17.66 -8.01 -3.54
N CYS A 218 -17.63 -9.21 -4.09
CA CYS A 218 -18.78 -9.87 -4.69
C CYS A 218 -19.25 -10.99 -3.76
N ASP A 219 -20.42 -10.83 -3.15
CA ASP A 219 -20.99 -11.83 -2.22
C ASP A 219 -21.45 -13.13 -2.90
N THR A 220 -21.61 -13.10 -4.22
CA THR A 220 -21.98 -14.27 -4.99
C THR A 220 -20.81 -15.25 -5.16
N CYS A 221 -19.58 -14.76 -5.41
CA CYS A 221 -18.44 -15.63 -5.71
C CYS A 221 -17.34 -15.64 -4.65
N GLN A 222 -17.43 -14.79 -3.61
CA GLN A 222 -16.57 -14.83 -2.43
C GLN A 222 -17.36 -15.46 -1.26
N LYS A 223 -16.83 -16.56 -0.71
CA LYS A 223 -17.46 -17.36 0.36
C LYS A 223 -16.52 -17.54 1.55
#